data_819374314bc9d8c8d68dc429dd3f9a48
#
_entry.id   819374314bc9d8c8d68dc429dd3f9a48
#
_cell.length_a   1.000
_cell.length_b   1.000
_cell.length_c   1.000
_cell.angle_alpha   90.00
_cell.angle_beta   90.00
_cell.angle_gamma   90.00
#
_symmetry.space_group_name_H-M   'P 1'
#
loop_
_entity.id
_entity.type
_entity.pdbx_description
1 polymer ?
#
loop_
_entity_poly.entity_id
_entity_poly.type
_entity_poly.pdbx_seq_one_letter_code
_entity_poly.pdbx_strand_id
1 'polypeptide(L)'
;MYKMMTPGPSQVRENVLQARSRQFQNPDLDSDFVEYYHDTCILYSSLLHTENESLILGGEGILGLESACASLTEPGDRVLVLDNGVFGEGFKDFVSMYGGTPILYTRDYSRPFDMDDLKNYLEKDHDFKYATVVHCDTPSGMLNDIASICPLLKSYGILTVVDSVAGMFGEDVRVDDWKIDLLCGGSQKAVSAPPGLTMVTISADAKAAMEGRKTPVASFYANLLTFKGYYEAKWFPYTMPVSDIYGLRTALENIKADPQMLERHAKVAAYTRKAVTAMGLKLYPESGYSNTVTTFQVPEGHTAEEILHAMRYEHNILLAGSFGCFAGKLIRIGHMGENAYMEKVQEVLDALQEVLKR
;
A
#
# COMPACT_ATOMS: atom_id res chain seq x y z
N MET A 1 19.16 18.52 4.53
CA MET A 1 18.35 17.32 4.15
C MET A 1 17.00 17.84 3.68
N TYR A 2 16.46 17.33 2.57
CA TYR A 2 15.15 17.76 2.08
C TYR A 2 14.02 17.33 3.01
N LYS A 3 12.99 18.16 3.14
CA LYS A 3 11.71 17.74 3.71
C LYS A 3 11.01 16.81 2.71
N MET A 4 10.89 15.56 3.06
CA MET A 4 10.32 14.52 2.18
C MET A 4 8.79 14.54 2.28
N MET A 5 8.12 15.05 1.25
CA MET A 5 6.64 15.12 1.16
C MET A 5 6.14 14.34 -0.06
N THR A 6 6.85 13.26 -0.38
CA THR A 6 6.50 12.32 -1.45
C THR A 6 5.45 11.31 -0.97
N PRO A 7 4.60 10.73 -1.85
CA PRO A 7 3.64 9.68 -1.50
C PRO A 7 4.31 8.30 -1.35
N GLY A 8 5.42 8.27 -0.62
CA GLY A 8 6.29 7.12 -0.37
C GLY A 8 7.55 7.13 -1.24
N PRO A 9 8.72 6.89 -0.60
CA PRO A 9 8.92 6.80 0.84
C PRO A 9 8.48 8.06 1.59
N SER A 10 7.96 7.87 2.83
CA SER A 10 7.59 8.95 3.74
C SER A 10 8.73 9.29 4.70
N GLN A 11 8.58 10.37 5.47
CA GLN A 11 9.50 10.70 6.55
C GLN A 11 9.52 9.58 7.61
N VAL A 12 10.69 9.30 8.15
CA VAL A 12 10.89 8.29 9.21
C VAL A 12 11.16 8.98 10.54
N ARG A 13 10.53 8.48 11.60
CA ARG A 13 10.72 9.00 12.97
C ARG A 13 12.08 8.59 13.53
N GLU A 14 12.69 9.46 14.33
CA GLU A 14 14.03 9.24 14.89
C GLU A 14 14.15 7.95 15.70
N ASN A 15 13.14 7.60 16.52
CA ASN A 15 13.17 6.37 17.30
C ASN A 15 13.17 5.09 16.42
N VAL A 16 12.60 5.17 15.22
CA VAL A 16 12.63 4.09 14.23
C VAL A 16 14.04 3.93 13.65
N LEU A 17 14.71 5.04 13.34
CA LEU A 17 16.11 5.03 12.88
C LEU A 17 17.05 4.48 13.96
N GLN A 18 16.85 4.89 15.22
CA GLN A 18 17.62 4.41 16.36
C GLN A 18 17.40 2.90 16.61
N ALA A 19 16.17 2.41 16.46
CA ALA A 19 15.88 0.98 16.58
C ALA A 19 16.67 0.15 15.57
N ARG A 20 16.82 0.64 14.34
CA ARG A 20 17.60 -0.03 13.29
C ARG A 20 19.11 -0.05 13.54
N SER A 21 19.63 0.82 14.37
CA SER A 21 21.07 0.89 14.71
C SER A 21 21.47 -0.03 15.87
N ARG A 22 20.54 -0.78 16.45
CA ARG A 22 20.83 -1.73 17.53
C ARG A 22 21.69 -2.89 17.02
N GLN A 23 22.47 -3.49 17.95
CA GLN A 23 23.11 -4.78 17.70
C GLN A 23 22.04 -5.80 17.31
N PHE A 24 22.21 -6.44 16.17
CA PHE A 24 21.24 -7.44 15.68
C PHE A 24 21.58 -8.84 16.20
N GLN A 25 20.55 -9.66 16.31
CA GLN A 25 20.63 -11.09 16.60
C GLN A 25 20.90 -11.86 15.30
N ASN A 26 21.36 -13.11 15.43
CA ASN A 26 21.44 -13.99 14.26
C ASN A 26 20.07 -14.68 14.05
N PRO A 27 19.32 -14.34 13.02
CA PRO A 27 17.95 -14.84 12.84
C PRO A 27 17.87 -16.33 12.55
N ASP A 28 18.97 -16.94 12.10
CA ASP A 28 19.03 -18.36 11.74
C ASP A 28 19.37 -19.25 12.95
N LEU A 29 19.87 -18.68 14.05
CA LEU A 29 20.33 -19.41 15.23
C LEU A 29 19.69 -18.98 16.55
N ASP A 30 19.10 -17.80 16.59
CA ASP A 30 18.57 -17.19 17.81
C ASP A 30 17.03 -17.30 17.84
N SER A 31 16.52 -18.19 18.68
CA SER A 31 15.09 -18.40 18.85
C SER A 31 14.36 -17.16 19.37
N ASP A 32 15.04 -16.27 20.12
CA ASP A 32 14.43 -15.04 20.64
C ASP A 32 14.07 -14.08 19.50
N PHE A 33 14.82 -14.13 18.39
CA PHE A 33 14.45 -13.37 17.21
C PHE A 33 13.18 -13.91 16.52
N VAL A 34 12.99 -15.23 16.51
CA VAL A 34 11.76 -15.84 15.97
C VAL A 34 10.54 -15.39 16.78
N GLU A 35 10.65 -15.36 18.12
CA GLU A 35 9.59 -14.80 18.99
C GLU A 35 9.35 -13.31 18.66
N TYR A 36 10.40 -12.52 18.58
CA TYR A 36 10.31 -11.09 18.27
C TYR A 36 9.62 -10.82 16.92
N TYR A 37 9.97 -11.60 15.89
CA TYR A 37 9.33 -11.53 14.58
C TYR A 37 7.85 -11.90 14.67
N HIS A 38 7.52 -13.02 15.32
CA HIS A 38 6.16 -13.49 15.50
C HIS A 38 5.30 -12.47 16.24
N ASP A 39 5.78 -11.93 17.35
CA ASP A 39 5.11 -10.86 18.11
C ASP A 39 4.92 -9.59 17.27
N THR A 40 5.84 -9.30 16.34
CA THR A 40 5.71 -8.18 15.42
C THR A 40 4.59 -8.43 14.40
N CYS A 41 4.46 -9.66 13.89
CA CYS A 41 3.37 -10.05 13.03
C CYS A 41 2.01 -9.98 13.75
N ILE A 42 1.94 -10.44 15.00
CA ILE A 42 0.72 -10.32 15.85
C ILE A 42 0.35 -8.86 16.06
N LEU A 43 1.31 -8.00 16.39
CA LEU A 43 1.06 -6.57 16.54
C LEU A 43 0.48 -5.97 15.25
N TYR A 44 1.08 -6.29 14.10
CA TYR A 44 0.60 -5.83 12.81
C TYR A 44 -0.83 -6.29 12.53
N SER A 45 -1.14 -7.59 12.70
CA SER A 45 -2.50 -8.13 12.55
C SER A 45 -3.49 -7.40 13.46
N SER A 46 -3.14 -7.18 14.73
CA SER A 46 -4.01 -6.52 15.71
C SER A 46 -4.39 -5.09 15.32
N LEU A 47 -3.46 -4.36 14.68
CA LEU A 47 -3.70 -3.00 14.17
C LEU A 47 -4.61 -2.96 12.93
N LEU A 48 -4.81 -4.10 12.28
CA LEU A 48 -5.69 -4.28 11.12
C LEU A 48 -7.01 -5.00 11.48
N HIS A 49 -7.31 -5.11 12.78
CA HIS A 49 -8.52 -5.74 13.29
C HIS A 49 -8.71 -7.17 12.80
N THR A 50 -7.66 -8.00 12.94
CA THR A 50 -7.71 -9.41 12.53
C THR A 50 -6.83 -10.28 13.44
N GLU A 51 -7.24 -11.56 13.56
CA GLU A 51 -6.44 -12.64 14.13
C GLU A 51 -5.76 -13.50 13.05
N ASN A 52 -5.95 -13.16 11.79
CA ASN A 52 -5.30 -13.85 10.67
C ASN A 52 -3.78 -13.77 10.76
N GLU A 53 -3.11 -14.80 10.28
CA GLU A 53 -1.65 -14.85 10.18
C GLU A 53 -1.13 -13.71 9.30
N SER A 54 -0.11 -13.02 9.79
CA SER A 54 0.64 -12.05 8.99
C SER A 54 2.08 -12.47 8.85
N LEU A 55 2.68 -12.16 7.70
CA LEU A 55 4.09 -12.39 7.40
C LEU A 55 4.76 -11.08 7.03
N ILE A 56 6.04 -10.95 7.40
CA ILE A 56 6.92 -9.83 7.05
C ILE A 56 8.03 -10.37 6.15
N LEU A 57 8.12 -9.89 4.92
CA LEU A 57 9.12 -10.34 3.96
C LEU A 57 10.14 -9.22 3.67
N GLY A 58 11.38 -9.63 3.39
CA GLY A 58 12.46 -8.73 2.97
C GLY A 58 12.31 -8.31 1.52
N GLY A 59 11.71 -7.13 1.32
CA GLY A 59 11.41 -6.50 0.04
C GLY A 59 10.33 -5.45 0.25
N GLU A 60 10.23 -4.45 -0.63
CA GLU A 60 9.21 -3.42 -0.47
C GLU A 60 7.81 -3.91 -0.93
N GLY A 61 6.77 -3.05 -0.87
CA GLY A 61 5.38 -3.42 -1.11
C GLY A 61 5.11 -4.28 -2.35
N ILE A 62 5.84 -4.07 -3.45
CA ILE A 62 5.70 -4.85 -4.69
C ILE A 62 5.96 -6.34 -4.45
N LEU A 63 6.94 -6.70 -3.59
CA LEU A 63 7.18 -8.12 -3.27
C LEU A 63 5.95 -8.75 -2.60
N GLY A 64 5.22 -8.02 -1.77
CA GLY A 64 3.99 -8.52 -1.16
C GLY A 64 2.90 -8.80 -2.20
N LEU A 65 2.71 -7.87 -3.15
CA LEU A 65 1.74 -8.01 -4.23
C LEU A 65 2.09 -9.20 -5.14
N GLU A 66 3.35 -9.30 -5.53
CA GLU A 66 3.86 -10.43 -6.31
C GLU A 66 3.70 -11.74 -5.53
N SER A 67 4.04 -11.76 -4.24
CA SER A 67 3.94 -12.98 -3.40
C SER A 67 2.51 -13.48 -3.27
N ALA A 68 1.53 -12.58 -3.14
CA ALA A 68 0.12 -12.92 -3.12
C ALA A 68 -0.31 -13.58 -4.43
N CYS A 69 0.03 -12.96 -5.57
CA CYS A 69 -0.27 -13.51 -6.89
C CYS A 69 0.46 -14.84 -7.14
N ALA A 70 1.77 -14.92 -6.87
CA ALA A 70 2.59 -16.12 -7.04
C ALA A 70 2.03 -17.31 -6.24
N SER A 71 1.62 -17.04 -4.98
CA SER A 71 1.15 -18.09 -4.08
C SER A 71 -0.26 -18.58 -4.40
N LEU A 72 -1.11 -17.75 -5.02
CA LEU A 72 -2.46 -18.12 -5.42
C LEU A 72 -2.55 -18.66 -6.84
N THR A 73 -1.83 -18.06 -7.80
CA THR A 73 -2.01 -18.34 -9.24
C THR A 73 -1.44 -19.69 -9.63
N GLU A 74 -2.23 -20.48 -10.34
CA GLU A 74 -1.80 -21.68 -11.09
C GLU A 74 -2.04 -21.48 -12.58
N PRO A 75 -1.31 -22.20 -13.44
CA PRO A 75 -1.52 -22.10 -14.88
C PRO A 75 -2.97 -22.33 -15.30
N GLY A 76 -3.55 -21.37 -16.00
CA GLY A 76 -4.93 -21.40 -16.48
C GLY A 76 -5.96 -20.80 -15.52
N ASP A 77 -5.60 -20.41 -14.30
CA ASP A 77 -6.51 -19.70 -13.40
C ASP A 77 -6.96 -18.37 -14.01
N ARG A 78 -8.25 -18.08 -13.92
CA ARG A 78 -8.81 -16.77 -14.27
C ARG A 78 -8.77 -15.87 -13.05
N VAL A 79 -8.25 -14.65 -13.24
CA VAL A 79 -8.10 -13.66 -12.17
C VAL A 79 -8.73 -12.35 -12.60
N LEU A 80 -9.66 -11.83 -11.80
CA LEU A 80 -10.26 -10.53 -12.03
C LEU A 80 -9.33 -9.43 -11.54
N VAL A 81 -8.89 -8.55 -12.44
CA VAL A 81 -8.04 -7.40 -12.11
C VAL A 81 -8.90 -6.14 -12.14
N LEU A 82 -9.21 -5.60 -10.95
CA LEU A 82 -9.92 -4.32 -10.84
C LEU A 82 -8.96 -3.19 -11.17
N ASP A 83 -9.16 -2.57 -12.32
CA ASP A 83 -8.25 -1.59 -12.92
C ASP A 83 -8.93 -0.21 -13.02
N ASN A 84 -8.57 0.69 -12.10
CA ASN A 84 -8.84 2.13 -12.18
C ASN A 84 -7.62 2.96 -11.77
N GLY A 85 -6.41 2.45 -12.03
CA GLY A 85 -5.15 3.12 -11.72
C GLY A 85 -3.93 2.33 -12.17
N VAL A 86 -2.77 2.96 -12.10
CA VAL A 86 -1.50 2.38 -12.60
C VAL A 86 -1.14 1.08 -11.88
N PHE A 87 -1.33 1.04 -10.55
CA PHE A 87 -1.04 -0.18 -9.78
C PHE A 87 -2.14 -1.23 -9.95
N GLY A 88 -3.40 -0.81 -10.18
CA GLY A 88 -4.49 -1.73 -10.50
C GLY A 88 -4.20 -2.50 -11.79
N GLU A 89 -3.88 -1.79 -12.88
CA GLU A 89 -3.50 -2.39 -14.14
C GLU A 89 -2.26 -3.31 -14.00
N GLY A 90 -1.29 -2.90 -13.17
CA GLY A 90 -0.03 -3.62 -12.98
C GLY A 90 -0.18 -5.06 -12.46
N PHE A 91 -1.26 -5.39 -11.79
CA PHE A 91 -1.51 -6.77 -11.33
C PHE A 91 -1.60 -7.78 -12.49
N LYS A 92 -1.99 -7.36 -13.70
CA LYS A 92 -2.03 -8.25 -14.87
C LYS A 92 -0.68 -8.91 -15.15
N ASP A 93 0.41 -8.19 -14.88
CA ASP A 93 1.76 -8.68 -15.15
C ASP A 93 2.12 -9.79 -14.16
N PHE A 94 1.81 -9.62 -12.86
CA PHE A 94 2.03 -10.67 -11.85
C PHE A 94 1.19 -11.92 -12.17
N VAL A 95 -0.10 -11.75 -12.47
CA VAL A 95 -0.98 -12.87 -12.85
C VAL A 95 -0.44 -13.63 -14.06
N SER A 96 -0.06 -12.91 -15.10
CA SER A 96 0.48 -13.50 -16.33
C SER A 96 1.82 -14.21 -16.11
N MET A 97 2.69 -13.62 -15.28
CA MET A 97 4.00 -14.16 -14.93
C MET A 97 3.92 -15.56 -14.32
N TYR A 98 2.88 -15.81 -13.51
CA TYR A 98 2.64 -17.10 -12.86
C TYR A 98 1.65 -18.01 -13.63
N GLY A 99 1.37 -17.69 -14.90
CA GLY A 99 0.61 -18.53 -15.82
C GLY A 99 -0.91 -18.41 -15.73
N GLY A 100 -1.41 -17.43 -14.95
CA GLY A 100 -2.83 -17.11 -14.90
C GLY A 100 -3.28 -16.27 -16.11
N THR A 101 -4.58 -16.15 -16.25
CA THR A 101 -5.24 -15.30 -17.27
C THR A 101 -5.87 -14.11 -16.57
N PRO A 102 -5.26 -12.89 -16.64
CA PRO A 102 -5.85 -11.69 -16.07
C PRO A 102 -7.05 -11.22 -16.92
N ILE A 103 -8.17 -10.97 -16.27
CA ILE A 103 -9.36 -10.37 -16.88
C ILE A 103 -9.50 -8.96 -16.30
N LEU A 104 -9.23 -7.95 -17.10
CA LEU A 104 -9.24 -6.57 -16.66
C LEU A 104 -10.67 -6.01 -16.61
N TYR A 105 -11.05 -5.52 -15.44
CA TYR A 105 -12.25 -4.71 -15.26
C TYR A 105 -11.82 -3.24 -15.18
N THR A 106 -11.53 -2.66 -16.35
CA THR A 106 -11.01 -1.28 -16.48
C THR A 106 -12.12 -0.26 -16.34
N ARG A 107 -11.88 0.77 -15.53
CA ARG A 107 -12.76 1.92 -15.31
C ARG A 107 -11.98 3.23 -15.41
N ASP A 108 -12.71 4.34 -15.33
CA ASP A 108 -12.14 5.69 -15.35
C ASP A 108 -11.19 5.86 -14.14
N TYR A 109 -9.96 6.28 -14.39
CA TYR A 109 -8.93 6.49 -13.36
C TYR A 109 -9.16 7.71 -12.48
N SER A 110 -10.17 8.54 -12.81
CA SER A 110 -10.57 9.71 -12.00
C SER A 110 -11.69 9.42 -11.00
N ARG A 111 -12.22 8.18 -10.97
CA ARG A 111 -13.36 7.80 -10.13
C ARG A 111 -13.16 6.43 -9.49
N PRO A 112 -13.67 6.21 -8.25
CA PRO A 112 -13.71 4.88 -7.66
C PRO A 112 -14.64 3.95 -8.46
N PHE A 113 -14.55 2.64 -8.20
CA PHE A 113 -15.46 1.68 -8.81
C PHE A 113 -16.91 1.96 -8.37
N ASP A 114 -17.82 1.93 -9.33
CA ASP A 114 -19.25 1.92 -9.06
C ASP A 114 -19.67 0.49 -8.65
N MET A 115 -20.33 0.38 -7.50
CA MET A 115 -20.68 -0.92 -6.90
C MET A 115 -21.81 -1.62 -7.66
N ASP A 116 -22.75 -0.88 -8.23
CA ASP A 116 -23.83 -1.47 -9.04
C ASP A 116 -23.28 -1.99 -10.37
N ASP A 117 -22.37 -1.24 -11.00
CA ASP A 117 -21.68 -1.69 -12.21
C ASP A 117 -20.84 -2.94 -11.96
N LEU A 118 -20.09 -2.99 -10.86
CA LEU A 118 -19.29 -4.16 -10.50
C LEU A 118 -20.21 -5.37 -10.23
N LYS A 119 -21.29 -5.20 -9.50
CA LYS A 119 -22.26 -6.25 -9.23
C LYS A 119 -22.87 -6.78 -10.54
N ASN A 120 -23.34 -5.89 -11.42
CA ASN A 120 -23.89 -6.26 -12.73
C ASN A 120 -22.88 -7.02 -13.61
N TYR A 121 -21.59 -6.71 -13.46
CA TYR A 121 -20.53 -7.45 -14.14
C TYR A 121 -20.39 -8.87 -13.57
N LEU A 122 -20.32 -9.01 -12.24
CA LEU A 122 -20.18 -10.28 -11.55
C LEU A 122 -21.40 -11.20 -11.73
N GLU A 123 -22.60 -10.66 -11.89
CA GLU A 123 -23.80 -11.44 -12.24
C GLU A 123 -23.68 -12.14 -13.60
N LYS A 124 -22.86 -11.60 -14.51
CA LYS A 124 -22.64 -12.18 -15.85
C LYS A 124 -21.43 -13.11 -15.90
N ASP A 125 -20.39 -12.77 -15.17
CA ASP A 125 -19.13 -13.55 -15.11
C ASP A 125 -18.49 -13.41 -13.73
N HIS A 126 -18.47 -14.48 -12.97
CA HIS A 126 -17.85 -14.58 -11.65
C HIS A 126 -16.98 -15.83 -11.50
N ASP A 127 -16.62 -16.47 -12.60
CA ASP A 127 -15.71 -17.61 -12.61
C ASP A 127 -14.26 -17.13 -12.50
N PHE A 128 -13.88 -16.67 -11.31
CA PHE A 128 -12.53 -16.20 -10.99
C PHE A 128 -12.03 -16.84 -9.71
N LYS A 129 -10.77 -17.28 -9.70
CA LYS A 129 -10.14 -17.83 -8.50
C LYS A 129 -9.97 -16.76 -7.42
N TYR A 130 -9.52 -15.58 -7.83
CA TYR A 130 -9.41 -14.41 -6.97
C TYR A 130 -9.55 -13.12 -7.79
N ALA A 131 -9.74 -12.00 -7.08
CA ALA A 131 -9.70 -10.67 -7.66
C ALA A 131 -8.63 -9.82 -6.95
N THR A 132 -8.03 -8.90 -7.71
CA THR A 132 -7.10 -7.90 -7.17
C THR A 132 -7.74 -6.52 -7.15
N VAL A 133 -7.48 -5.74 -6.10
CA VAL A 133 -7.93 -4.36 -5.98
C VAL A 133 -6.89 -3.52 -5.27
N VAL A 134 -6.66 -2.30 -5.74
CA VAL A 134 -5.84 -1.30 -5.08
C VAL A 134 -6.70 -0.44 -4.16
N HIS A 135 -6.35 -0.36 -2.88
CA HIS A 135 -7.03 0.50 -1.92
C HIS A 135 -6.78 1.98 -2.22
N CYS A 136 -5.49 2.37 -2.35
CA CYS A 136 -5.09 3.72 -2.73
C CYS A 136 -4.07 3.69 -3.87
N ASP A 137 -4.47 4.13 -5.06
CA ASP A 137 -3.57 4.30 -6.20
C ASP A 137 -2.84 5.64 -6.10
N THR A 138 -1.62 5.65 -5.60
CA THR A 138 -0.86 6.90 -5.37
C THR A 138 -0.56 7.72 -6.63
N PRO A 139 -0.40 7.14 -7.85
CA PRO A 139 -0.22 7.92 -9.08
C PRO A 139 -1.36 8.85 -9.40
N SER A 140 -2.60 8.44 -9.14
CA SER A 140 -3.83 9.20 -9.36
C SER A 140 -4.33 9.91 -8.09
N GLY A 141 -4.03 9.37 -6.91
CA GLY A 141 -4.60 9.79 -5.63
C GLY A 141 -5.99 9.20 -5.36
N MET A 142 -6.35 8.16 -6.12
CA MET A 142 -7.65 7.48 -6.04
C MET A 142 -7.71 6.56 -4.83
N LEU A 143 -8.82 6.62 -4.08
CA LEU A 143 -9.19 5.68 -3.03
C LEU A 143 -10.40 4.86 -3.48
N ASN A 144 -10.29 3.53 -3.41
CA ASN A 144 -11.37 2.60 -3.67
C ASN A 144 -12.02 2.12 -2.37
N ASP A 145 -13.33 1.92 -2.39
CA ASP A 145 -14.12 1.41 -1.27
C ASP A 145 -13.97 -0.11 -1.13
N ILE A 146 -12.82 -0.55 -0.58
CA ILE A 146 -12.56 -1.97 -0.34
C ILE A 146 -13.50 -2.57 0.71
N ALA A 147 -14.11 -1.74 1.57
CA ALA A 147 -15.10 -2.18 2.56
C ALA A 147 -16.38 -2.71 1.90
N SER A 148 -16.73 -2.19 0.72
CA SER A 148 -17.87 -2.67 -0.08
C SER A 148 -17.44 -3.69 -1.14
N ILE A 149 -16.29 -3.48 -1.79
CA ILE A 149 -15.79 -4.34 -2.88
C ILE A 149 -15.48 -5.76 -2.40
N CYS A 150 -14.73 -5.90 -1.30
CA CYS A 150 -14.27 -7.22 -0.86
C CYS A 150 -15.44 -8.13 -0.40
N PRO A 151 -16.41 -7.67 0.41
CA PRO A 151 -17.58 -8.48 0.73
C PRO A 151 -18.42 -8.87 -0.50
N LEU A 152 -18.52 -7.98 -1.50
CA LEU A 152 -19.22 -8.30 -2.75
C LEU A 152 -18.51 -9.42 -3.50
N LEU A 153 -17.20 -9.33 -3.72
CA LEU A 153 -16.39 -10.38 -4.36
C LEU A 153 -16.52 -11.71 -3.61
N LYS A 154 -16.42 -11.66 -2.28
CA LYS A 154 -16.54 -12.84 -1.42
C LYS A 154 -17.90 -13.52 -1.53
N SER A 155 -18.99 -12.75 -1.75
CA SER A 155 -20.35 -13.29 -1.94
C SER A 155 -20.49 -14.15 -3.20
N TYR A 156 -19.59 -13.98 -4.17
CA TYR A 156 -19.48 -14.80 -5.38
C TYR A 156 -18.43 -15.92 -5.26
N GLY A 157 -17.84 -16.12 -4.07
CA GLY A 157 -16.80 -17.13 -3.85
C GLY A 157 -15.41 -16.74 -4.38
N ILE A 158 -15.20 -15.49 -4.73
CA ILE A 158 -13.95 -14.97 -5.26
C ILE A 158 -13.06 -14.51 -4.09
N LEU A 159 -11.83 -15.03 -3.98
CA LEU A 159 -10.86 -14.56 -3.01
C LEU A 159 -10.40 -13.13 -3.35
N THR A 160 -9.97 -12.36 -2.34
CA THR A 160 -9.56 -10.98 -2.52
C THR A 160 -8.08 -10.78 -2.23
N VAL A 161 -7.37 -10.12 -3.14
CA VAL A 161 -6.00 -9.63 -2.95
C VAL A 161 -6.05 -8.12 -2.98
N VAL A 162 -5.77 -7.49 -1.83
CA VAL A 162 -5.86 -6.04 -1.65
C VAL A 162 -4.46 -5.44 -1.54
N ASP A 163 -4.14 -4.55 -2.47
CA ASP A 163 -3.00 -3.64 -2.32
C ASP A 163 -3.41 -2.47 -1.40
N SER A 164 -3.02 -2.53 -0.15
CA SER A 164 -3.16 -1.41 0.78
C SER A 164 -1.81 -0.80 1.17
N VAL A 165 -0.79 -0.98 0.32
CA VAL A 165 0.55 -0.44 0.54
C VAL A 165 0.50 1.06 0.86
N ALA A 166 -0.31 1.83 0.15
CA ALA A 166 -0.44 3.28 0.35
C ALA A 166 -1.68 3.70 1.14
N GLY A 167 -2.62 2.80 1.38
CA GLY A 167 -3.85 3.08 2.13
C GLY A 167 -3.71 2.82 3.63
N MET A 168 -3.19 1.65 4.02
CA MET A 168 -3.19 1.23 5.41
C MET A 168 -2.54 2.25 6.35
N PHE A 169 -3.15 2.41 7.54
CA PHE A 169 -2.78 3.37 8.58
C PHE A 169 -2.94 4.86 8.22
N GLY A 170 -3.22 5.19 6.97
CA GLY A 170 -3.70 6.52 6.58
C GLY A 170 -5.20 6.52 6.31
N GLU A 171 -5.72 5.35 5.93
CA GLU A 171 -7.14 5.00 5.82
C GLU A 171 -7.48 3.89 6.81
N ASP A 172 -8.76 3.76 7.18
CA ASP A 172 -9.23 2.63 7.99
C ASP A 172 -9.08 1.32 7.18
N VAL A 173 -8.71 0.25 7.84
CA VAL A 173 -8.65 -1.09 7.27
C VAL A 173 -9.06 -2.11 8.34
N ARG A 174 -10.11 -2.88 8.06
CA ARG A 174 -10.68 -3.90 8.94
C ARG A 174 -10.73 -5.22 8.20
N VAL A 175 -9.67 -5.99 8.29
CA VAL A 175 -9.47 -7.20 7.47
C VAL A 175 -10.63 -8.19 7.63
N ASP A 176 -11.03 -8.50 8.87
CA ASP A 176 -12.07 -9.50 9.13
C ASP A 176 -13.47 -8.98 8.79
N ASP A 177 -13.79 -7.73 9.17
CA ASP A 177 -15.08 -7.11 8.89
C ASP A 177 -15.33 -6.98 7.38
N TRP A 178 -14.29 -6.65 6.63
CA TRP A 178 -14.35 -6.42 5.17
C TRP A 178 -14.05 -7.67 4.34
N LYS A 179 -13.89 -8.83 4.97
CA LYS A 179 -13.69 -10.13 4.29
C LYS A 179 -12.48 -10.13 3.34
N ILE A 180 -11.40 -9.49 3.74
CA ILE A 180 -10.15 -9.44 2.96
C ILE A 180 -9.40 -10.75 3.15
N ASP A 181 -9.05 -11.43 2.03
CA ASP A 181 -8.33 -12.69 2.09
C ASP A 181 -6.81 -12.50 2.14
N LEU A 182 -6.27 -11.62 1.31
CA LEU A 182 -4.87 -11.21 1.33
C LEU A 182 -4.78 -9.69 1.34
N LEU A 183 -4.15 -9.13 2.37
CA LEU A 183 -3.87 -7.70 2.46
C LEU A 183 -2.36 -7.47 2.38
N CYS A 184 -1.92 -6.68 1.42
CA CYS A 184 -0.51 -6.35 1.23
C CYS A 184 -0.20 -4.93 1.67
N GLY A 185 0.87 -4.75 2.45
CA GLY A 185 1.35 -3.48 2.96
C GLY A 185 2.82 -3.23 2.67
N GLY A 186 3.27 -2.01 2.92
CA GLY A 186 4.67 -1.62 2.73
C GLY A 186 5.17 -0.71 3.86
N SER A 187 6.41 -0.92 4.28
CA SER A 187 7.02 -0.20 5.41
C SER A 187 7.20 1.30 5.16
N GLN A 188 7.42 1.69 3.90
CA GLN A 188 7.83 3.05 3.50
C GLN A 188 6.68 4.05 3.28
N LYS A 189 5.44 3.68 3.55
CA LYS A 189 4.25 4.52 3.37
C LYS A 189 3.79 5.11 4.71
N ALA A 190 2.50 5.05 5.04
CA ALA A 190 2.00 5.61 6.30
C ALA A 190 2.55 4.91 7.56
N VAL A 191 3.10 3.71 7.44
CA VAL A 191 3.88 3.04 8.48
C VAL A 191 5.09 3.88 8.93
N SER A 192 5.67 4.67 8.02
CA SER A 192 6.81 5.56 8.30
C SER A 192 8.05 4.83 8.84
N ALA A 193 8.28 3.62 8.32
CA ALA A 193 9.56 2.94 8.42
C ALA A 193 10.32 3.06 7.09
N PRO A 194 11.64 2.81 7.07
CA PRO A 194 12.40 2.80 5.82
C PRO A 194 11.87 1.77 4.81
N PRO A 195 12.08 1.97 3.49
CA PRO A 195 11.76 0.96 2.50
C PRO A 195 12.60 -0.31 2.71
N GLY A 196 12.02 -1.47 2.40
CA GLY A 196 12.73 -2.75 2.48
C GLY A 196 11.91 -3.89 3.07
N LEU A 197 10.71 -3.61 3.60
CA LEU A 197 9.80 -4.64 4.11
C LEU A 197 8.41 -4.51 3.49
N THR A 198 7.81 -5.67 3.20
CA THR A 198 6.38 -5.81 2.95
C THR A 198 5.75 -6.66 4.04
N MET A 199 4.48 -6.41 4.32
CA MET A 199 3.68 -7.18 5.26
C MET A 199 2.48 -7.74 4.52
N VAL A 200 2.19 -9.02 4.71
CA VAL A 200 1.06 -9.71 4.08
C VAL A 200 0.23 -10.41 5.14
N THR A 201 -1.06 -10.05 5.24
CA THR A 201 -2.03 -10.76 6.09
C THR A 201 -2.77 -11.80 5.25
N ILE A 202 -3.01 -12.99 5.80
CA ILE A 202 -3.46 -14.17 5.06
C ILE A 202 -4.67 -14.77 5.78
N SER A 203 -5.85 -14.80 5.14
CA SER A 203 -7.04 -15.46 5.67
C SER A 203 -6.91 -16.99 5.64
N ALA A 204 -7.75 -17.68 6.43
CA ALA A 204 -7.82 -19.13 6.40
C ALA A 204 -8.19 -19.67 5.01
N ASP A 205 -9.08 -18.97 4.28
CA ASP A 205 -9.51 -19.36 2.94
C ASP A 205 -8.37 -19.20 1.92
N ALA A 206 -7.63 -18.08 1.99
CA ALA A 206 -6.45 -17.87 1.15
C ALA A 206 -5.37 -18.91 1.43
N LYS A 207 -5.12 -19.21 2.71
CA LYS A 207 -4.17 -20.26 3.13
C LYS A 207 -4.56 -21.62 2.59
N ALA A 208 -5.84 -22.00 2.71
CA ALA A 208 -6.37 -23.26 2.18
C ALA A 208 -6.23 -23.32 0.64
N ALA A 209 -6.51 -22.22 -0.07
CA ALA A 209 -6.35 -22.15 -1.52
C ALA A 209 -4.88 -22.30 -1.97
N MET A 210 -3.95 -21.68 -1.24
CA MET A 210 -2.51 -21.84 -1.50
C MET A 210 -2.02 -23.26 -1.21
N GLU A 211 -2.44 -23.87 -0.10
CA GLU A 211 -2.04 -25.23 0.28
C GLU A 211 -2.68 -26.30 -0.62
N GLY A 212 -3.86 -26.02 -1.17
CA GLY A 212 -4.59 -26.91 -2.11
C GLY A 212 -4.06 -26.89 -3.54
N ARG A 213 -3.00 -26.14 -3.85
CA ARG A 213 -2.40 -26.06 -5.19
C ARG A 213 -1.96 -27.44 -5.69
N LYS A 214 -2.08 -27.62 -7.00
CA LYS A 214 -1.63 -28.82 -7.71
C LYS A 214 -0.21 -28.66 -8.28
N THR A 215 0.23 -27.40 -8.43
CA THR A 215 1.55 -27.07 -8.98
C THR A 215 2.39 -26.31 -7.94
N PRO A 216 3.72 -26.50 -7.90
CA PRO A 216 4.59 -25.72 -7.03
C PRO A 216 4.51 -24.22 -7.36
N VAL A 217 4.71 -23.37 -6.36
CA VAL A 217 4.90 -21.92 -6.61
C VAL A 217 6.21 -21.72 -7.35
N ALA A 218 6.17 -21.05 -8.50
CA ALA A 218 7.33 -20.83 -9.37
C ALA A 218 8.24 -19.69 -8.86
N SER A 219 8.40 -19.57 -7.57
CA SER A 219 9.30 -18.60 -6.91
C SER A 219 9.71 -19.16 -5.55
N PHE A 220 10.89 -18.77 -5.06
CA PHE A 220 11.32 -19.04 -3.70
C PHE A 220 10.99 -17.87 -2.76
N TYR A 221 11.41 -16.65 -3.11
CA TYR A 221 11.17 -15.45 -2.30
C TYR A 221 9.70 -14.99 -2.34
N ALA A 222 9.08 -14.94 -3.51
CA ALA A 222 7.67 -14.58 -3.68
C ALA A 222 6.75 -15.80 -3.45
N ASN A 223 6.98 -16.55 -2.37
CA ASN A 223 6.23 -17.76 -2.02
C ASN A 223 5.88 -17.72 -0.53
N LEU A 224 4.64 -17.36 -0.20
CA LEU A 224 4.16 -17.27 1.18
C LEU A 224 4.17 -18.62 1.89
N LEU A 225 4.06 -19.73 1.16
CA LEU A 225 4.09 -21.07 1.74
C LEU A 225 5.46 -21.50 2.29
N THR A 226 6.55 -20.81 1.90
CA THR A 226 7.88 -21.11 2.46
C THR A 226 7.99 -20.82 3.96
N PHE A 227 7.10 -19.94 4.48
CA PHE A 227 7.00 -19.63 5.91
C PHE A 227 6.15 -20.62 6.70
N LYS A 228 5.55 -21.63 6.04
CA LYS A 228 4.70 -22.59 6.73
C LYS A 228 5.47 -23.32 7.84
N GLY A 229 5.00 -23.18 9.08
CA GLY A 229 5.61 -23.82 10.25
C GLY A 229 6.94 -23.18 10.72
N TYR A 230 7.27 -21.95 10.24
CA TYR A 230 8.52 -21.27 10.64
C TYR A 230 8.61 -21.08 12.16
N TYR A 231 7.47 -20.79 12.80
CA TYR A 231 7.41 -20.48 14.22
C TYR A 231 7.66 -21.74 15.07
N GLU A 232 6.97 -22.86 14.75
CA GLU A 232 7.13 -24.14 15.44
C GLU A 232 8.52 -24.74 15.22
N ALA A 233 9.04 -24.61 14.00
CA ALA A 233 10.38 -25.09 13.64
C ALA A 233 11.50 -24.18 14.15
N LYS A 234 11.17 -22.95 14.59
CA LYS A 234 12.15 -21.89 14.91
C LYS A 234 13.16 -21.69 13.78
N TRP A 235 12.66 -21.68 12.55
CA TRP A 235 13.48 -21.63 11.34
C TRP A 235 12.82 -20.83 10.23
N PHE A 236 13.53 -19.79 9.74
CA PHE A 236 13.09 -19.01 8.57
C PHE A 236 13.55 -19.64 7.26
N PRO A 237 12.80 -19.45 6.15
CA PRO A 237 13.20 -19.99 4.84
C PRO A 237 14.47 -19.34 4.28
N TYR A 238 14.84 -18.16 4.76
CA TYR A 238 16.04 -17.38 4.40
C TYR A 238 16.38 -16.40 5.52
N THR A 239 17.61 -15.89 5.53
CA THR A 239 18.07 -14.95 6.55
C THR A 239 17.25 -13.65 6.55
N MET A 240 16.61 -13.35 7.67
CA MET A 240 15.70 -12.22 7.82
C MET A 240 16.44 -10.89 8.02
N PRO A 241 15.89 -9.76 7.50
CA PRO A 241 16.48 -8.43 7.65
C PRO A 241 16.22 -7.86 9.06
N VAL A 242 16.97 -8.32 10.04
CA VAL A 242 16.77 -8.07 11.49
C VAL A 242 16.64 -6.58 11.81
N SER A 243 17.57 -5.75 11.32
CA SER A 243 17.57 -4.31 11.58
C SER A 243 16.31 -3.60 11.06
N ASP A 244 15.82 -4.03 9.88
CA ASP A 244 14.62 -3.47 9.29
C ASP A 244 13.37 -3.89 10.08
N ILE A 245 13.35 -5.13 10.59
CA ILE A 245 12.25 -5.63 11.43
C ILE A 245 12.23 -4.90 12.79
N TYR A 246 13.38 -4.57 13.38
CA TYR A 246 13.45 -3.71 14.57
C TYR A 246 12.84 -2.33 14.31
N GLY A 247 13.17 -1.72 13.18
CA GLY A 247 12.59 -0.45 12.78
C GLY A 247 11.08 -0.53 12.55
N LEU A 248 10.62 -1.58 11.83
CA LEU A 248 9.20 -1.83 11.58
C LEU A 248 8.43 -2.00 12.90
N ARG A 249 8.92 -2.82 13.83
CA ARG A 249 8.28 -3.02 15.14
C ARG A 249 8.09 -1.70 15.87
N THR A 250 9.12 -0.86 15.92
CA THR A 250 9.03 0.46 16.55
C THR A 250 8.04 1.38 15.84
N ALA A 251 7.96 1.32 14.51
CA ALA A 251 6.97 2.08 13.76
C ALA A 251 5.54 1.63 14.05
N LEU A 252 5.29 0.32 14.14
CA LEU A 252 3.99 -0.24 14.52
C LEU A 252 3.60 0.12 15.96
N GLU A 253 4.56 0.15 16.88
CA GLU A 253 4.34 0.62 18.26
C GLU A 253 3.99 2.11 18.31
N ASN A 254 4.61 2.95 17.47
CA ASN A 254 4.22 4.35 17.31
C ASN A 254 2.78 4.50 16.80
N ILE A 255 2.36 3.66 15.85
CA ILE A 255 0.97 3.65 15.34
C ILE A 255 0.01 3.24 16.45
N LYS A 256 0.31 2.17 17.19
CA LYS A 256 -0.50 1.72 18.34
C LYS A 256 -0.67 2.79 19.39
N ALA A 257 0.36 3.61 19.61
CA ALA A 257 0.35 4.69 20.60
C ALA A 257 -0.36 5.97 20.10
N ASP A 258 -0.80 6.02 18.84
CA ASP A 258 -1.42 7.20 18.22
C ASP A 258 -2.87 6.92 17.77
N PRO A 259 -3.84 6.93 18.69
CA PRO A 259 -5.24 6.64 18.36
C PRO A 259 -5.88 7.70 17.45
N GLN A 260 -5.25 8.86 17.25
CA GLN A 260 -5.75 9.94 16.40
C GLN A 260 -5.18 9.89 14.98
N MET A 261 -4.39 8.87 14.65
CA MET A 261 -3.66 8.80 13.38
C MET A 261 -4.58 8.94 12.17
N LEU A 262 -5.67 8.19 12.10
CA LEU A 262 -6.63 8.23 10.98
C LEU A 262 -7.37 9.58 10.91
N GLU A 263 -7.83 10.09 12.04
CA GLU A 263 -8.50 11.40 12.10
C GLU A 263 -7.56 12.53 11.67
N ARG A 264 -6.29 12.48 12.09
CA ARG A 264 -5.26 13.45 11.68
C ARG A 264 -5.01 13.39 10.16
N HIS A 265 -4.90 12.18 9.57
CA HIS A 265 -4.77 12.04 8.12
C HIS A 265 -5.95 12.67 7.39
N ALA A 266 -7.17 12.37 7.81
CA ALA A 266 -8.39 12.93 7.20
C ALA A 266 -8.43 14.46 7.27
N LYS A 267 -8.07 15.05 8.43
CA LYS A 267 -8.02 16.51 8.63
C LYS A 267 -6.96 17.15 7.73
N VAL A 268 -5.76 16.60 7.71
CA VAL A 268 -4.63 17.11 6.92
C VAL A 268 -4.93 17.01 5.42
N ALA A 269 -5.47 15.89 4.98
CA ALA A 269 -5.85 15.68 3.59
C ALA A 269 -6.95 16.65 3.12
N ALA A 270 -8.01 16.82 3.92
CA ALA A 270 -9.08 17.77 3.62
C ALA A 270 -8.55 19.20 3.53
N TYR A 271 -7.67 19.59 4.46
CA TYR A 271 -7.02 20.90 4.44
C TYR A 271 -6.16 21.07 3.18
N THR A 272 -5.33 20.08 2.84
CA THR A 272 -4.45 20.12 1.66
C THR A 272 -5.26 20.28 0.38
N ARG A 273 -6.30 19.47 0.18
CA ARG A 273 -7.19 19.56 -0.99
C ARG A 273 -7.86 20.93 -1.10
N LYS A 274 -8.37 21.45 0.02
CA LYS A 274 -9.00 22.78 0.05
C LYS A 274 -8.00 23.87 -0.33
N ALA A 275 -6.79 23.84 0.19
CA ALA A 275 -5.76 24.85 -0.10
C ALA A 275 -5.30 24.77 -1.56
N VAL A 276 -5.05 23.56 -2.08
CA VAL A 276 -4.70 23.33 -3.50
C VAL A 276 -5.78 23.90 -4.43
N THR A 277 -7.05 23.62 -4.14
CA THR A 277 -8.17 24.19 -4.92
C THR A 277 -8.27 25.70 -4.80
N ALA A 278 -8.02 26.26 -3.62
CA ALA A 278 -8.02 27.73 -3.42
C ALA A 278 -6.90 28.45 -4.19
N MET A 279 -5.81 27.74 -4.51
CA MET A 279 -4.75 28.24 -5.41
C MET A 279 -5.14 28.20 -6.90
N GLY A 280 -6.33 27.72 -7.23
CA GLY A 280 -6.80 27.55 -8.62
C GLY A 280 -6.34 26.25 -9.28
N LEU A 281 -5.69 25.35 -8.53
CA LEU A 281 -5.26 24.07 -9.04
C LEU A 281 -6.43 23.06 -9.08
N LYS A 282 -6.46 22.22 -10.10
CA LYS A 282 -7.49 21.19 -10.28
C LYS A 282 -7.01 19.86 -9.70
N LEU A 283 -7.74 19.32 -8.73
CA LEU A 283 -7.51 17.95 -8.25
C LEU A 283 -7.72 16.97 -9.41
N TYR A 284 -6.94 15.88 -9.44
CA TYR A 284 -7.11 14.88 -10.48
C TYR A 284 -8.32 13.97 -10.22
N PRO A 285 -8.49 13.32 -9.05
CA PRO A 285 -9.69 12.56 -8.79
C PRO A 285 -10.93 13.47 -8.76
N GLU A 286 -12.02 13.02 -9.35
CA GLU A 286 -13.33 13.70 -9.27
C GLU A 286 -14.07 13.35 -7.97
N SER A 287 -13.79 12.15 -7.44
CA SER A 287 -14.29 11.62 -6.17
C SER A 287 -13.34 10.54 -5.66
N GLY A 288 -13.60 9.94 -4.49
CA GLY A 288 -12.73 8.89 -3.94
C GLY A 288 -11.33 9.41 -3.59
N TYR A 289 -11.27 10.52 -2.86
CA TYR A 289 -10.00 11.13 -2.46
C TYR A 289 -9.32 10.36 -1.33
N SER A 290 -8.06 10.00 -1.52
CA SER A 290 -7.26 9.43 -0.44
C SER A 290 -6.89 10.46 0.64
N ASN A 291 -6.77 9.98 1.88
CA ASN A 291 -6.23 10.75 2.99
C ASN A 291 -4.71 10.64 3.12
N THR A 292 -4.04 9.90 2.23
CA THR A 292 -2.57 9.70 2.25
C THR A 292 -1.84 10.56 1.23
N VAL A 293 -2.51 10.96 0.15
CA VAL A 293 -1.93 11.73 -0.94
C VAL A 293 -2.96 12.68 -1.55
N THR A 294 -2.52 13.90 -1.90
CA THR A 294 -3.28 14.83 -2.73
C THR A 294 -2.61 14.96 -4.09
N THR A 295 -3.35 14.67 -5.14
CA THR A 295 -2.88 14.72 -6.54
C THR A 295 -3.63 15.79 -7.31
N PHE A 296 -2.89 16.64 -8.01
CA PHE A 296 -3.46 17.73 -8.81
C PHE A 296 -2.78 17.83 -10.18
N GLN A 297 -3.51 18.38 -11.14
CA GLN A 297 -3.05 18.60 -12.50
C GLN A 297 -2.01 19.72 -12.52
N VAL A 298 -0.98 19.55 -13.35
CA VAL A 298 -0.03 20.62 -13.65
C VAL A 298 -0.80 21.80 -14.27
N PRO A 299 -0.71 23.03 -13.69
CA PRO A 299 -1.45 24.16 -14.20
C PRO A 299 -0.92 24.66 -15.55
N GLU A 300 -1.77 25.32 -16.35
CA GLU A 300 -1.37 25.95 -17.60
C GLU A 300 -0.23 26.96 -17.37
N GLY A 301 0.70 27.01 -18.31
CA GLY A 301 1.88 27.87 -18.24
C GLY A 301 3.05 27.33 -17.42
N HIS A 302 2.91 26.16 -16.79
CA HIS A 302 3.96 25.49 -16.04
C HIS A 302 4.20 24.06 -16.54
N THR A 303 5.37 23.52 -16.20
CA THR A 303 5.66 22.09 -16.33
C THR A 303 5.83 21.45 -14.95
N ALA A 304 5.58 20.14 -14.87
CA ALA A 304 5.84 19.41 -13.64
C ALA A 304 7.31 19.52 -13.20
N GLU A 305 8.23 19.48 -14.16
CA GLU A 305 9.67 19.56 -13.92
C GLU A 305 10.05 20.90 -13.28
N GLU A 306 9.58 22.03 -13.81
CA GLU A 306 9.86 23.38 -13.26
C GLU A 306 9.35 23.52 -11.82
N ILE A 307 8.10 23.09 -11.55
CA ILE A 307 7.53 23.15 -10.19
C ILE A 307 8.33 22.27 -9.25
N LEU A 308 8.60 21.02 -9.60
CA LEU A 308 9.34 20.06 -8.75
C LEU A 308 10.78 20.51 -8.52
N HIS A 309 11.42 21.09 -9.54
CA HIS A 309 12.78 21.67 -9.42
C HIS A 309 12.81 22.84 -8.43
N ALA A 310 11.90 23.80 -8.56
CA ALA A 310 11.81 24.94 -7.66
C ALA A 310 11.50 24.51 -6.22
N MET A 311 10.51 23.63 -6.01
CA MET A 311 10.19 23.07 -4.69
C MET A 311 11.41 22.42 -4.04
N ARG A 312 12.18 21.65 -4.81
CA ARG A 312 13.35 20.94 -4.30
C ARG A 312 14.52 21.85 -3.98
N TYR A 313 14.91 22.69 -4.91
CA TYR A 313 16.20 23.41 -4.83
C TYR A 313 16.09 24.78 -4.19
N GLU A 314 14.94 25.43 -4.23
CA GLU A 314 14.73 26.73 -3.62
C GLU A 314 14.07 26.63 -2.24
N HIS A 315 13.16 25.65 -2.06
CA HIS A 315 12.43 25.48 -0.80
C HIS A 315 12.86 24.25 0.04
N ASN A 316 13.79 23.41 -0.45
CA ASN A 316 14.21 22.15 0.20
C ASN A 316 13.07 21.16 0.47
N ILE A 317 12.02 21.18 -0.35
CA ILE A 317 10.86 20.29 -0.26
C ILE A 317 10.85 19.33 -1.44
N LEU A 318 10.84 18.04 -1.14
CA LEU A 318 10.76 16.99 -2.16
C LEU A 318 9.32 16.55 -2.36
N LEU A 319 8.70 16.99 -3.44
CA LEU A 319 7.43 16.48 -3.95
C LEU A 319 7.67 15.41 -5.02
N ALA A 320 6.61 14.78 -5.50
CA ALA A 320 6.68 13.82 -6.59
C ALA A 320 5.80 14.22 -7.76
N GLY A 321 6.30 14.09 -8.97
CA GLY A 321 5.49 13.96 -10.17
C GLY A 321 4.79 12.61 -10.19
N SER A 322 3.93 12.37 -11.18
CA SER A 322 3.35 11.07 -11.40
C SER A 322 4.06 10.32 -12.54
N PHE A 323 3.66 9.09 -12.82
CA PHE A 323 4.30 8.22 -13.81
C PHE A 323 3.25 7.42 -14.61
N GLY A 324 3.69 6.57 -15.52
CA GLY A 324 2.80 5.86 -16.44
C GLY A 324 2.02 6.85 -17.32
N CYS A 325 0.73 6.67 -17.46
CA CYS A 325 -0.15 7.57 -18.25
C CYS A 325 -0.25 8.99 -17.70
N PHE A 326 0.21 9.22 -16.47
CA PHE A 326 0.20 10.51 -15.76
C PHE A 326 1.52 11.26 -15.77
N ALA A 327 2.56 10.70 -16.38
CA ALA A 327 3.89 11.32 -16.45
C ALA A 327 3.82 12.75 -17.00
N GLY A 328 4.39 13.72 -16.26
CA GLY A 328 4.40 15.15 -16.63
C GLY A 328 3.06 15.88 -16.48
N LYS A 329 1.96 15.18 -16.16
CA LYS A 329 0.62 15.77 -16.08
C LYS A 329 0.16 16.06 -14.65
N LEU A 330 0.66 15.31 -13.68
CA LEU A 330 0.21 15.36 -12.28
C LEU A 330 1.39 15.59 -11.33
N ILE A 331 1.10 16.32 -10.25
CA ILE A 331 1.98 16.49 -9.09
C ILE A 331 1.27 15.95 -7.86
N ARG A 332 2.05 15.38 -6.95
CA ARG A 332 1.56 14.68 -5.76
C ARG A 332 2.19 15.23 -4.49
N ILE A 333 1.37 15.53 -3.50
CA ILE A 333 1.76 15.86 -2.13
C ILE A 333 1.45 14.64 -1.26
N GLY A 334 2.48 13.98 -0.75
CA GLY A 334 2.34 12.84 0.15
C GLY A 334 2.26 13.31 1.61
N HIS A 335 1.07 13.28 2.18
CA HIS A 335 0.82 13.64 3.58
C HIS A 335 0.40 12.39 4.39
N MET A 336 1.23 11.37 4.36
CA MET A 336 1.02 10.09 5.03
C MET A 336 2.01 9.85 6.17
N GLY A 337 1.59 9.15 7.20
CA GLY A 337 2.42 8.80 8.35
C GLY A 337 3.01 10.02 9.03
N GLU A 338 4.34 10.08 9.14
CA GLU A 338 5.06 11.21 9.73
C GLU A 338 4.96 12.52 8.92
N ASN A 339 4.36 12.49 7.73
CA ASN A 339 4.06 13.70 6.96
C ASN A 339 2.64 14.25 7.22
N ALA A 340 1.78 13.48 7.90
CA ALA A 340 0.40 13.86 8.17
C ALA A 340 0.27 14.84 9.36
N TYR A 341 0.94 16.00 9.25
CA TYR A 341 0.88 17.07 10.23
C TYR A 341 0.63 18.42 9.56
N MET A 342 -0.25 19.24 10.16
CA MET A 342 -0.69 20.52 9.59
C MET A 342 0.46 21.46 9.28
N GLU A 343 1.40 21.60 10.22
CA GLU A 343 2.56 22.48 10.06
C GLU A 343 3.45 22.07 8.89
N LYS A 344 3.61 20.75 8.65
CA LYS A 344 4.42 20.25 7.53
C LYS A 344 3.75 20.54 6.19
N VAL A 345 2.44 20.34 6.12
CA VAL A 345 1.68 20.60 4.89
C VAL A 345 1.57 22.10 4.62
N GLN A 346 1.40 22.93 5.67
CA GLN A 346 1.35 24.38 5.51
C GLN A 346 2.62 24.91 4.84
N GLU A 347 3.80 24.48 5.28
CA GLU A 347 5.07 24.86 4.65
C GLU A 347 5.14 24.46 3.17
N VAL A 348 4.61 23.30 2.81
CA VAL A 348 4.54 22.85 1.42
C VAL A 348 3.62 23.75 0.59
N LEU A 349 2.45 24.09 1.14
CA LEU A 349 1.46 24.91 0.46
C LEU A 349 1.95 26.36 0.27
N ASP A 350 2.62 26.92 1.28
CA ASP A 350 3.21 28.26 1.19
C ASP A 350 4.29 28.31 0.10
N ALA A 351 5.20 27.34 0.10
CA ALA A 351 6.23 27.21 -0.93
C ALA A 351 5.63 27.02 -2.34
N LEU A 352 4.65 26.13 -2.47
CA LEU A 352 3.95 25.89 -3.75
C LEU A 352 3.29 27.16 -4.26
N GLN A 353 2.65 27.94 -3.38
CA GLN A 353 2.02 29.21 -3.76
C GLN A 353 3.05 30.23 -4.26
N GLU A 354 4.26 30.27 -3.70
CA GLU A 354 5.34 31.14 -4.18
C GLU A 354 5.85 30.72 -5.55
N VAL A 355 6.02 29.41 -5.76
CA VAL A 355 6.47 28.85 -7.05
C VAL A 355 5.47 29.16 -8.17
N LEU A 356 4.17 29.05 -7.89
CA LEU A 356 3.10 29.25 -8.89
C LEU A 356 2.82 30.72 -9.24
N LYS A 357 3.36 31.68 -8.49
CA LYS A 357 3.21 33.13 -8.80
C LYS A 357 4.23 33.65 -9.82
N ARG A 358 5.14 32.86 -10.26
CA ARG A 358 6.21 33.19 -11.21
C ARG A 358 5.78 32.93 -12.65
#